data_0e385037a604d95d7532d87e4f063e6b
#
_entry.id   0e385037a604d95d7532d87e4f063e6b
#
_cell.length_a   1.000
_cell.length_b   1.000
_cell.length_c   1.000
_cell.angle_alpha   90.00
_cell.angle_beta   90.00
_cell.angle_gamma   90.00
#
_symmetry.space_group_name_H-M   'P 1'
#
loop_
_entity.id
_entity.type
_entity.pdbx_description
1 polymer ?
#
loop_
_entity_poly.entity_id
_entity_poly.type
_entity_poly.pdbx_seq_one_letter_code
_entity_poly.pdbx_strand_id
1 'polypeptide(L)'
;LSLGAPIVHEKHGIGRYIGLQRLDVTGIDGEFVVVEYAGGNRLYVPVASLHLLSRYAGPVPGSAPLHKLGSGQWEKVRRKAAEKANDTAAELLDLYARRKARPGHASDLSTVDYAAFSAGFPFETTPDQQAAIEAVIADMRQGRPMDRVVCGDVGFGKTEVAMRAAFVAVQDGRQVAVLTPTTLLAQQHYQNFLDRFADWPVRTELLSRFRSAQQQTEMLKVLIEGTVDILIGTHKLLQDRVTFKRLGLVIIDEEHRFGVRQKERLKALRAEVDVLTLTATPIPRTLNMAMAGLRELSIIATPPAGQWNKELIQEACQRELKRGGQIYFLHNEVETIQSMAAHLEELAPSARIAVAHGQMREWDLEQVMLDFYHRRCNLLICTTIIESGIDVPSANTIIINRADKLGLAQLHQLRGRVGRSRHRAYAYLIVPSRSLMTADAIKRIDAIESLGDLGAGFMLASHDLEIRGAGELL
;
A
#
# COMPACT_ATOMS: atom_id res chain seq x y z
N LEU A 1 -12.33 -26.30 -7.20
CA LEU A 1 -12.29 -25.93 -8.62
C LEU A 1 -13.70 -26.02 -9.17
N SER A 2 -14.24 -24.93 -9.75
CA SER A 2 -15.54 -24.95 -10.44
C SER A 2 -15.38 -25.48 -11.87
N LEU A 3 -16.38 -26.20 -12.37
CA LEU A 3 -16.38 -26.66 -13.77
C LEU A 3 -16.21 -25.51 -14.73
N GLY A 4 -15.36 -25.66 -15.74
CA GLY A 4 -15.03 -24.61 -16.71
C GLY A 4 -13.99 -23.60 -16.24
N ALA A 5 -13.55 -23.64 -14.98
CA ALA A 5 -12.53 -22.71 -14.47
C ALA A 5 -11.17 -22.94 -15.17
N PRO A 6 -10.44 -21.86 -15.51
CA PRO A 6 -9.09 -21.99 -16.02
C PRO A 6 -8.15 -22.44 -14.90
N ILE A 7 -7.28 -23.39 -15.22
CA ILE A 7 -6.23 -23.92 -14.34
C ILE A 7 -4.91 -23.97 -15.09
N VAL A 8 -3.82 -23.95 -14.35
CA VAL A 8 -2.46 -24.00 -14.91
C VAL A 8 -1.82 -25.31 -14.51
N HIS A 9 -1.39 -26.10 -15.49
CA HIS A 9 -0.55 -27.27 -15.26
C HIS A 9 0.92 -26.87 -15.42
N GLU A 10 1.76 -27.22 -14.48
CA GLU A 10 3.17 -26.84 -14.46
C GLU A 10 3.92 -27.11 -15.77
N LYS A 11 3.66 -28.26 -16.43
CA LYS A 11 4.33 -28.66 -17.67
C LYS A 11 3.55 -28.33 -18.95
N HIS A 12 2.24 -28.16 -18.88
CA HIS A 12 1.37 -28.04 -20.05
C HIS A 12 0.67 -26.70 -20.20
N GLY A 13 0.78 -25.85 -19.18
CA GLY A 13 0.22 -24.49 -19.21
C GLY A 13 -1.26 -24.43 -18.91
N ILE A 14 -1.93 -23.40 -19.47
CA ILE A 14 -3.30 -23.04 -19.12
C ILE A 14 -4.28 -23.94 -19.88
N GLY A 15 -5.12 -24.62 -19.12
CA GLY A 15 -6.26 -25.40 -19.60
C GLY A 15 -7.51 -25.08 -18.81
N ARG A 16 -8.61 -25.75 -19.10
CA ARG A 16 -9.92 -25.58 -18.45
C ARG A 16 -10.27 -26.85 -17.69
N TYR A 17 -10.65 -26.71 -16.43
CA TYR A 17 -11.10 -27.82 -15.60
C TYR A 17 -12.48 -28.32 -16.07
N ILE A 18 -12.56 -29.62 -16.45
CA ILE A 18 -13.80 -30.23 -16.94
C ILE A 18 -14.48 -31.11 -15.88
N GLY A 19 -13.73 -31.57 -14.89
CA GLY A 19 -14.25 -32.42 -13.83
C GLY A 19 -13.31 -33.51 -13.38
N LEU A 20 -13.80 -34.37 -12.50
CA LEU A 20 -13.13 -35.60 -12.09
C LEU A 20 -13.71 -36.78 -12.89
N GLN A 21 -12.87 -37.68 -13.31
CA GLN A 21 -13.27 -38.91 -14.00
C GLN A 21 -12.51 -40.09 -13.42
N ARG A 22 -13.22 -41.21 -13.19
CA ARG A 22 -12.60 -42.49 -12.87
C ARG A 22 -12.24 -43.20 -14.15
N LEU A 23 -11.01 -43.61 -14.23
CA LEU A 23 -10.48 -44.39 -15.39
C LEU A 23 -9.67 -45.55 -14.86
N ASP A 24 -9.88 -46.72 -15.48
CA ASP A 24 -8.97 -47.86 -15.36
C ASP A 24 -7.85 -47.72 -16.41
N VAL A 25 -6.66 -47.45 -15.93
CA VAL A 25 -5.48 -47.34 -16.80
C VAL A 25 -4.57 -48.51 -16.47
N THR A 26 -4.51 -49.49 -17.39
CA THR A 26 -3.69 -50.71 -17.27
C THR A 26 -3.97 -51.57 -16.02
N GLY A 27 -5.26 -51.71 -15.62
CA GLY A 27 -5.69 -52.49 -14.45
C GLY A 27 -5.57 -51.78 -13.11
N ILE A 28 -5.31 -50.49 -13.09
CA ILE A 28 -5.30 -49.64 -11.90
C ILE A 28 -6.46 -48.66 -12.00
N ASP A 29 -7.47 -48.86 -11.17
CA ASP A 29 -8.60 -47.89 -11.03
C ASP A 29 -8.13 -46.64 -10.30
N GLY A 30 -8.29 -45.48 -10.91
CA GLY A 30 -7.82 -44.22 -10.38
C GLY A 30 -8.74 -43.03 -10.71
N GLU A 31 -8.73 -42.03 -9.84
CA GLU A 31 -9.42 -40.77 -10.09
C GLU A 31 -8.48 -39.74 -10.74
N PHE A 32 -8.95 -39.12 -11.81
CA PHE A 32 -8.20 -38.17 -12.62
C PHE A 32 -8.95 -36.85 -12.72
N VAL A 33 -8.21 -35.76 -12.57
CA VAL A 33 -8.65 -34.41 -12.95
C VAL A 33 -8.55 -34.27 -14.46
N VAL A 34 -9.65 -33.92 -15.11
CA VAL A 34 -9.69 -33.72 -16.56
C VAL A 34 -9.52 -32.27 -16.88
N VAL A 35 -8.49 -31.96 -17.67
CA VAL A 35 -8.14 -30.60 -18.10
C VAL A 35 -8.23 -30.55 -19.63
N GLU A 36 -9.09 -29.67 -20.14
CA GLU A 36 -9.26 -29.42 -21.57
C GLU A 36 -8.38 -28.25 -22.03
N TYR A 37 -7.68 -28.45 -23.13
CA TYR A 37 -6.78 -27.51 -23.77
C TYR A 37 -7.34 -27.00 -25.11
N ALA A 38 -6.67 -26.03 -25.71
CA ALA A 38 -7.06 -25.48 -27.00
C ALA A 38 -7.09 -26.62 -28.07
N GLY A 39 -8.18 -26.65 -28.85
CA GLY A 39 -8.43 -27.70 -29.84
C GLY A 39 -9.14 -28.92 -29.29
N GLY A 40 -9.71 -28.88 -28.06
CA GLY A 40 -10.49 -29.96 -27.48
C GLY A 40 -9.65 -31.13 -26.93
N ASN A 41 -8.33 -31.02 -26.92
CA ASN A 41 -7.45 -32.03 -26.35
C ASN A 41 -7.59 -32.08 -24.83
N ARG A 42 -7.66 -33.28 -24.27
CA ARG A 42 -7.80 -33.49 -22.81
C ARG A 42 -6.56 -34.10 -22.20
N LEU A 43 -6.18 -33.60 -21.05
CA LEU A 43 -5.14 -34.16 -20.19
C LEU A 43 -5.79 -34.73 -18.94
N TYR A 44 -5.44 -35.96 -18.61
CA TYR A 44 -5.89 -36.63 -17.40
C TYR A 44 -4.76 -36.60 -16.37
N VAL A 45 -4.96 -35.87 -15.30
CA VAL A 45 -3.98 -35.68 -14.21
C VAL A 45 -4.43 -36.53 -13.03
N PRO A 46 -3.65 -37.53 -12.59
CA PRO A 46 -3.99 -38.31 -11.41
C PRO A 46 -4.19 -37.39 -10.17
N VAL A 47 -5.15 -37.75 -9.33
CA VAL A 47 -5.40 -36.95 -8.08
C VAL A 47 -4.15 -36.92 -7.20
N ALA A 48 -3.31 -37.94 -7.20
CA ALA A 48 -2.02 -37.93 -6.52
C ALA A 48 -1.03 -36.85 -7.05
N SER A 49 -1.26 -36.36 -8.27
CA SER A 49 -0.44 -35.34 -8.93
C SER A 49 -1.10 -33.95 -8.94
N LEU A 50 -2.06 -33.69 -8.06
CA LEU A 50 -2.74 -32.38 -7.92
C LEU A 50 -1.78 -31.21 -7.62
N HIS A 51 -0.63 -31.47 -7.02
CA HIS A 51 0.42 -30.48 -6.79
C HIS A 51 0.97 -29.86 -8.08
N LEU A 52 0.77 -30.49 -9.23
CA LEU A 52 1.16 -29.96 -10.56
C LEU A 52 0.11 -28.99 -11.13
N LEU A 53 -1.05 -28.86 -10.48
CA LEU A 53 -2.12 -27.97 -10.90
C LEU A 53 -2.24 -26.78 -9.96
N SER A 54 -2.29 -25.59 -10.53
CA SER A 54 -2.55 -24.35 -9.79
C SER A 54 -3.74 -23.61 -10.40
N ARG A 55 -4.36 -22.72 -9.62
CA ARG A 55 -5.43 -21.86 -10.12
C ARG A 55 -4.83 -20.81 -11.08
N TYR A 56 -5.57 -20.50 -12.13
CA TYR A 56 -5.22 -19.36 -12.99
C TYR A 56 -5.57 -18.07 -12.29
N ALA A 57 -4.59 -17.18 -12.12
CA ALA A 57 -4.70 -15.90 -11.42
C ALA A 57 -4.81 -14.69 -12.38
N GLY A 58 -5.12 -14.89 -13.64
CA GLY A 58 -5.26 -13.79 -14.61
C GLY A 58 -6.53 -12.95 -14.41
N PRO A 59 -6.56 -11.72 -14.97
CA PRO A 59 -7.55 -10.68 -14.65
C PRO A 59 -9.00 -11.02 -15.02
N VAL A 60 -9.25 -11.91 -15.98
CA VAL A 60 -10.60 -12.36 -16.38
C VAL A 60 -10.61 -13.87 -16.62
N PRO A 61 -11.22 -14.67 -15.72
CA PRO A 61 -11.27 -16.13 -15.88
C PRO A 61 -11.87 -16.61 -17.20
N GLY A 62 -12.87 -15.88 -17.74
CA GLY A 62 -13.52 -16.22 -19.02
C GLY A 62 -12.70 -15.99 -20.28
N SER A 63 -11.64 -15.16 -20.21
CA SER A 63 -10.76 -14.80 -21.33
C SER A 63 -9.37 -15.46 -21.24
N ALA A 64 -9.18 -16.45 -20.36
CA ALA A 64 -7.90 -17.11 -20.19
C ALA A 64 -7.43 -17.72 -21.52
N PRO A 65 -6.20 -17.43 -22.00
CA PRO A 65 -5.68 -18.00 -23.25
C PRO A 65 -5.34 -19.47 -23.02
N LEU A 66 -6.15 -20.37 -23.58
CA LEU A 66 -5.88 -21.81 -23.50
C LEU A 66 -4.67 -22.18 -24.36
N HIS A 67 -3.74 -22.93 -23.80
CA HIS A 67 -2.59 -23.43 -24.53
C HIS A 67 -2.95 -24.68 -25.35
N LYS A 68 -2.17 -24.95 -26.40
CA LYS A 68 -2.30 -26.19 -27.19
C LYS A 68 -1.28 -27.18 -26.68
N LEU A 69 -1.74 -28.41 -26.33
CA LEU A 69 -0.86 -29.51 -25.89
C LEU A 69 0.20 -29.82 -26.97
N GLY A 70 1.45 -29.98 -26.55
CA GLY A 70 2.56 -30.31 -27.44
C GLY A 70 3.06 -29.19 -28.34
N SER A 71 2.53 -27.98 -28.25
CA SER A 71 2.93 -26.84 -29.10
C SER A 71 4.26 -26.17 -28.71
N GLY A 72 4.83 -26.48 -27.56
CA GLY A 72 6.02 -25.81 -27.01
C GLY A 72 5.79 -24.34 -26.61
N GLN A 73 4.58 -23.82 -26.78
CA GLN A 73 4.26 -22.43 -26.44
C GLN A 73 4.41 -22.16 -24.94
N TRP A 74 3.94 -23.09 -24.11
CA TRP A 74 4.07 -22.96 -22.66
C TRP A 74 5.54 -22.97 -22.20
N GLU A 75 6.35 -23.85 -22.74
CA GLU A 75 7.78 -23.92 -22.44
C GLU A 75 8.49 -22.60 -22.80
N LYS A 76 8.12 -21.98 -23.93
CA LYS A 76 8.65 -20.67 -24.32
C LYS A 76 8.23 -19.57 -23.33
N VAL A 77 6.95 -19.54 -22.92
CA VAL A 77 6.44 -18.59 -21.94
C VAL A 77 7.12 -18.79 -20.59
N ARG A 78 7.21 -20.03 -20.10
CA ARG A 78 7.86 -20.38 -18.84
C ARG A 78 9.35 -20.02 -18.85
N ARG A 79 10.07 -20.35 -19.95
CA ARG A 79 11.49 -19.98 -20.09
C ARG A 79 11.68 -18.48 -20.08
N LYS A 80 10.88 -17.72 -20.83
CA LYS A 80 10.93 -16.27 -20.85
C LYS A 80 10.61 -15.65 -19.49
N ALA A 81 9.66 -16.24 -18.74
CA ALA A 81 9.35 -15.81 -17.38
C ALA A 81 10.50 -16.13 -16.41
N ALA A 82 11.11 -17.32 -16.52
CA ALA A 82 12.27 -17.72 -15.72
C ALA A 82 13.50 -16.84 -16.03
N GLU A 83 13.79 -16.56 -17.30
CA GLU A 83 14.85 -15.63 -17.72
C GLU A 83 14.62 -14.25 -17.10
N LYS A 84 13.40 -13.72 -17.19
CA LYS A 84 13.05 -12.42 -16.61
C LYS A 84 13.13 -12.39 -15.08
N ALA A 85 12.78 -13.49 -14.42
CA ALA A 85 12.92 -13.64 -12.97
C ALA A 85 14.42 -13.71 -12.57
N ASN A 86 15.23 -14.45 -13.32
CA ASN A 86 16.68 -14.53 -13.09
C ASN A 86 17.36 -13.20 -13.33
N ASP A 87 17.01 -12.47 -14.41
CA ASP A 87 17.56 -11.14 -14.69
C ASP A 87 17.22 -10.16 -13.54
N THR A 88 15.97 -10.21 -13.06
CA THR A 88 15.54 -9.39 -11.92
C THR A 88 16.27 -9.78 -10.64
N ALA A 89 16.48 -11.07 -10.38
CA ALA A 89 17.23 -11.53 -9.21
C ALA A 89 18.70 -11.14 -9.29
N ALA A 90 19.34 -11.27 -10.46
CA ALA A 90 20.71 -10.85 -10.70
C ALA A 90 20.89 -9.34 -10.48
N GLU A 91 19.95 -8.53 -10.96
CA GLU A 91 19.93 -7.06 -10.77
C GLU A 91 19.80 -6.68 -9.29
N LEU A 92 18.97 -7.39 -8.55
CA LEU A 92 18.79 -7.16 -7.11
C LEU A 92 20.04 -7.57 -6.31
N LEU A 93 20.66 -8.70 -6.66
CA LEU A 93 21.90 -9.15 -6.03
C LEU A 93 23.07 -8.20 -6.33
N ASP A 94 23.17 -7.68 -7.56
CA ASP A 94 24.17 -6.67 -7.92
C ASP A 94 23.97 -5.38 -7.11
N LEU A 95 22.73 -4.90 -6.99
CA LEU A 95 22.41 -3.73 -6.15
C LEU A 95 22.79 -3.97 -4.69
N TYR A 96 22.47 -5.15 -4.15
CA TYR A 96 22.84 -5.53 -2.78
C TYR A 96 24.37 -5.61 -2.60
N ALA A 97 25.08 -6.21 -3.54
CA ALA A 97 26.52 -6.34 -3.53
C ALA A 97 27.22 -4.96 -3.59
N ARG A 98 26.75 -4.06 -4.46
CA ARG A 98 27.22 -2.67 -4.56
C ARG A 98 27.01 -1.90 -3.25
N ARG A 99 25.84 -2.04 -2.63
CA ARG A 99 25.53 -1.42 -1.33
C ARG A 99 26.46 -1.93 -0.23
N LYS A 100 26.65 -3.26 -0.18
CA LYS A 100 27.51 -3.89 0.83
C LYS A 100 28.98 -3.55 0.69
N ALA A 101 29.45 -3.34 -0.55
CA ALA A 101 30.83 -2.97 -0.87
C ALA A 101 31.13 -1.48 -0.69
N ARG A 102 30.10 -0.63 -0.66
CA ARG A 102 30.27 0.83 -0.58
C ARG A 102 30.33 1.29 0.87
N PRO A 103 31.36 2.07 1.26
CA PRO A 103 31.33 2.73 2.55
C PRO A 103 30.17 3.75 2.53
N GLY A 104 29.25 3.61 3.44
CA GLY A 104 28.19 4.59 3.72
C GLY A 104 28.69 5.64 4.71
N HIS A 105 27.87 6.60 4.96
CA HIS A 105 28.10 7.57 6.01
C HIS A 105 27.52 7.04 7.33
N ALA A 106 28.34 6.96 8.38
CA ALA A 106 27.86 6.65 9.71
C ALA A 106 27.40 7.96 10.36
N SER A 107 26.10 8.12 10.55
CA SER A 107 25.56 9.33 11.16
C SER A 107 25.99 9.45 12.61
N ASP A 108 26.52 10.61 12.99
CA ASP A 108 26.79 10.97 14.38
C ASP A 108 25.53 11.55 15.02
N LEU A 109 25.16 11.04 16.18
CA LEU A 109 23.94 11.43 16.87
C LEU A 109 24.27 12.17 18.16
N SER A 110 23.97 13.47 18.21
CA SER A 110 23.90 14.21 19.48
C SER A 110 22.77 13.60 20.33
N THR A 111 23.15 12.88 21.38
CA THR A 111 22.18 12.21 22.27
C THR A 111 21.27 13.22 22.99
N VAL A 112 21.76 14.41 23.28
CA VAL A 112 21.00 15.46 23.98
C VAL A 112 19.93 16.04 23.06
N ASP A 113 20.29 16.43 21.84
CA ASP A 113 19.35 17.03 20.90
C ASP A 113 18.30 16.02 20.43
N TYR A 114 18.74 14.77 20.19
CA TYR A 114 17.82 13.69 19.85
C TYR A 114 16.81 13.40 20.98
N ALA A 115 17.26 13.39 22.24
CA ALA A 115 16.36 13.20 23.38
C ALA A 115 15.34 14.35 23.48
N ALA A 116 15.77 15.60 23.28
CA ALA A 116 14.88 16.75 23.24
C ALA A 116 13.86 16.67 22.08
N PHE A 117 14.33 16.33 20.87
CA PHE A 117 13.44 16.10 19.74
C PHE A 117 12.43 14.97 20.02
N SER A 118 12.89 13.86 20.59
CA SER A 118 12.02 12.73 20.94
C SER A 118 10.95 13.10 21.98
N ALA A 119 11.31 13.87 22.98
CA ALA A 119 10.41 14.34 24.05
C ALA A 119 9.32 15.30 23.50
N GLY A 120 9.58 16.02 22.41
CA GLY A 120 8.60 16.88 21.75
C GLY A 120 7.50 16.09 20.99
N PHE A 121 7.53 14.78 20.93
CA PHE A 121 6.43 13.97 20.37
C PHE A 121 5.28 13.90 21.38
N PRO A 122 4.05 14.37 21.00
CA PRO A 122 2.96 14.54 21.96
C PRO A 122 2.28 13.23 22.40
N PHE A 123 2.75 12.07 21.93
CA PHE A 123 2.19 10.78 22.22
C PHE A 123 3.24 9.83 22.76
N GLU A 124 2.83 8.83 23.56
CA GLU A 124 3.69 7.71 23.91
C GLU A 124 3.94 6.81 22.68
N THR A 125 5.19 6.46 22.44
CA THR A 125 5.53 5.48 21.40
C THR A 125 5.13 4.09 21.84
N THR A 126 4.52 3.31 20.92
CA THR A 126 4.29 1.88 21.19
C THR A 126 5.63 1.13 21.18
N PRO A 127 5.71 -0.06 21.83
CA PRO A 127 6.95 -0.87 21.79
C PRO A 127 7.43 -1.16 20.36
N ASP A 128 6.52 -1.43 19.43
CA ASP A 128 6.86 -1.70 18.02
C ASP A 128 7.39 -0.45 17.31
N GLN A 129 6.79 0.72 17.57
CA GLN A 129 7.30 2.00 17.06
C GLN A 129 8.70 2.27 17.59
N GLN A 130 8.92 2.07 18.87
CA GLN A 130 10.22 2.27 19.51
C GLN A 130 11.28 1.32 18.91
N ALA A 131 10.96 0.04 18.76
CA ALA A 131 11.84 -0.94 18.12
C ALA A 131 12.16 -0.58 16.66
N ALA A 132 11.17 -0.08 15.89
CA ALA A 132 11.37 0.37 14.51
C ALA A 132 12.29 1.61 14.46
N ILE A 133 12.12 2.57 15.36
CA ILE A 133 12.96 3.77 15.48
C ILE A 133 14.41 3.37 15.79
N GLU A 134 14.60 2.53 16.79
CA GLU A 134 15.92 2.05 17.21
C GLU A 134 16.64 1.29 16.08
N ALA A 135 15.90 0.44 15.36
CA ALA A 135 16.43 -0.29 14.22
C ALA A 135 16.86 0.64 13.07
N VAL A 136 16.08 1.68 12.75
CA VAL A 136 16.42 2.69 11.74
C VAL A 136 17.69 3.46 12.14
N ILE A 137 17.74 3.93 13.38
CA ILE A 137 18.90 4.68 13.88
C ILE A 137 20.15 3.80 13.91
N ALA A 138 20.03 2.55 14.34
CA ALA A 138 21.13 1.59 14.34
C ALA A 138 21.67 1.36 12.92
N ASP A 139 20.81 1.26 11.91
CA ASP A 139 21.23 1.13 10.51
C ASP A 139 21.98 2.38 10.02
N MET A 140 21.45 3.58 10.28
CA MET A 140 22.08 4.85 9.88
C MET A 140 23.49 5.05 10.50
N ARG A 141 23.78 4.39 11.62
CA ARG A 141 25.07 4.43 12.31
C ARG A 141 26.07 3.38 11.83
N GLN A 142 25.67 2.42 10.98
CA GLN A 142 26.52 1.30 10.56
C GLN A 142 27.61 1.63 9.52
N GLY A 143 27.65 2.84 8.99
CA GLY A 143 28.62 3.23 7.95
C GLY A 143 28.46 2.48 6.62
N ARG A 144 27.24 2.01 6.34
CA ARG A 144 26.79 1.46 5.06
C ARG A 144 25.40 2.01 4.73
N PRO A 145 25.07 2.22 3.45
CA PRO A 145 23.76 2.76 3.09
C PRO A 145 22.62 1.87 3.59
N MET A 146 21.69 2.45 4.36
CA MET A 146 20.48 1.76 4.83
C MET A 146 19.49 1.52 3.68
N ASP A 147 18.78 0.39 3.68
CA ASP A 147 17.57 0.17 2.89
C ASP A 147 16.55 -0.60 3.72
N ARG A 148 15.81 0.14 4.53
CA ARG A 148 14.84 -0.43 5.46
C ARG A 148 13.41 -0.15 5.03
N VAL A 149 12.56 -1.13 5.21
CA VAL A 149 11.11 -1.01 5.07
C VAL A 149 10.48 -0.96 6.46
N VAL A 150 9.71 0.09 6.74
CA VAL A 150 8.84 0.16 7.91
C VAL A 150 7.43 -0.13 7.45
N CYS A 151 6.92 -1.30 7.82
CA CYS A 151 5.58 -1.74 7.54
C CYS A 151 4.70 -1.55 8.76
N GLY A 152 3.52 -1.00 8.58
CA GLY A 152 2.53 -0.85 9.64
C GLY A 152 1.28 -0.21 9.08
N ASP A 153 0.14 -0.48 9.69
CA ASP A 153 -1.13 0.02 9.19
C ASP A 153 -1.20 1.54 9.17
N VAL A 154 -2.18 2.06 8.47
CA VAL A 154 -2.42 3.50 8.39
C VAL A 154 -2.75 4.02 9.80
N GLY A 155 -2.08 5.10 10.23
CA GLY A 155 -2.24 5.64 11.58
C GLY A 155 -1.28 5.10 12.65
N PHE A 156 -0.44 4.11 12.34
CA PHE A 156 0.48 3.49 13.30
C PHE A 156 1.79 4.26 13.53
N GLY A 157 1.81 5.53 13.17
CA GLY A 157 2.94 6.41 13.48
C GLY A 157 4.20 6.16 12.67
N LYS A 158 4.13 5.49 11.50
CA LYS A 158 5.26 5.35 10.56
C LYS A 158 5.93 6.69 10.25
N THR A 159 5.13 7.76 10.18
CA THR A 159 5.62 9.12 9.91
C THR A 159 6.55 9.62 11.03
N GLU A 160 6.29 9.31 12.30
CA GLU A 160 7.21 9.68 13.39
C GLU A 160 8.55 8.96 13.27
N VAL A 161 8.55 7.67 12.86
CA VAL A 161 9.80 6.94 12.57
C VAL A 161 10.60 7.67 11.49
N ALA A 162 9.94 8.12 10.43
CA ALA A 162 10.56 8.87 9.34
C ALA A 162 11.09 10.24 9.79
N MET A 163 10.34 10.96 10.64
CA MET A 163 10.75 12.26 11.17
C MET A 163 11.97 12.15 12.07
N ARG A 164 12.05 11.09 12.90
CA ARG A 164 13.25 10.84 13.72
C ARG A 164 14.47 10.49 12.88
N ALA A 165 14.30 9.71 11.82
CA ALA A 165 15.36 9.45 10.85
C ALA A 165 15.82 10.73 10.14
N ALA A 166 14.85 11.57 9.71
CA ALA A 166 15.14 12.85 9.09
C ALA A 166 15.90 13.79 10.05
N PHE A 167 15.51 13.82 11.33
CA PHE A 167 16.20 14.60 12.34
C PHE A 167 17.67 14.19 12.47
N VAL A 168 17.95 12.89 12.56
CA VAL A 168 19.33 12.36 12.64
C VAL A 168 20.14 12.78 11.42
N ALA A 169 19.60 12.65 10.20
CA ALA A 169 20.29 13.03 8.98
C ALA A 169 20.57 14.54 8.90
N VAL A 170 19.62 15.38 9.31
CA VAL A 170 19.78 16.85 9.29
C VAL A 170 20.77 17.32 10.34
N GLN A 171 20.75 16.75 11.55
CA GLN A 171 21.73 17.07 12.61
C GLN A 171 23.17 16.74 12.16
N ASP A 172 23.32 15.72 11.36
CA ASP A 172 24.59 15.33 10.75
C ASP A 172 24.93 16.14 9.48
N GLY A 173 24.21 17.25 9.25
CA GLY A 173 24.42 18.17 8.14
C GLY A 173 24.05 17.61 6.77
N ARG A 174 23.25 16.54 6.69
CA ARG A 174 22.76 15.93 5.44
C ARG A 174 21.40 16.48 5.04
N GLN A 175 21.11 16.43 3.76
CA GLN A 175 19.81 16.78 3.21
C GLN A 175 18.91 15.54 3.12
N VAL A 176 17.62 15.75 3.29
CA VAL A 176 16.59 14.70 3.25
C VAL A 176 15.61 14.93 2.11
N ALA A 177 15.30 13.90 1.35
CA ALA A 177 14.25 13.91 0.33
C ALA A 177 13.09 13.03 0.80
N VAL A 178 11.86 13.59 0.84
CA VAL A 178 10.64 12.84 1.18
C VAL A 178 9.77 12.72 -0.07
N LEU A 179 9.65 11.50 -0.59
CA LEU A 179 8.89 11.18 -1.78
C LEU A 179 7.51 10.62 -1.41
N THR A 180 6.49 11.18 -2.03
CA THR A 180 5.10 10.75 -1.87
C THR A 180 4.44 10.49 -3.21
N PRO A 181 3.43 9.60 -3.30
CA PRO A 181 2.77 9.28 -4.57
C PRO A 181 1.89 10.41 -5.11
N THR A 182 1.33 11.26 -4.24
CA THR A 182 0.39 12.32 -4.63
C THR A 182 0.81 13.69 -4.08
N THR A 183 0.40 14.75 -4.76
CA THR A 183 0.65 16.14 -4.34
C THR A 183 0.00 16.44 -2.98
N LEU A 184 -1.15 15.86 -2.75
CA LEU A 184 -1.92 16.06 -1.54
C LEU A 184 -1.22 15.46 -0.32
N LEU A 185 -0.70 14.23 -0.47
CA LEU A 185 0.10 13.58 0.57
C LEU A 185 1.43 14.34 0.81
N ALA A 186 2.02 14.90 -0.26
CA ALA A 186 3.19 15.77 -0.13
C ALA A 186 2.89 17.01 0.72
N GLN A 187 1.74 17.64 0.50
CA GLN A 187 1.29 18.81 1.29
C GLN A 187 1.06 18.44 2.76
N GLN A 188 0.46 17.28 3.02
CA GLN A 188 0.24 16.79 4.37
C GLN A 188 1.56 16.50 5.09
N HIS A 189 2.48 15.78 4.46
CA HIS A 189 3.82 15.56 5.02
C HIS A 189 4.54 16.88 5.27
N TYR A 190 4.44 17.82 4.33
CA TYR A 190 5.05 19.15 4.49
C TYR A 190 4.55 19.85 5.75
N GLN A 191 3.24 19.91 5.98
CA GLN A 191 2.68 20.52 7.18
C GLN A 191 3.11 19.78 8.45
N ASN A 192 3.04 18.44 8.45
CA ASN A 192 3.45 17.63 9.59
C ASN A 192 4.93 17.82 9.95
N PHE A 193 5.80 17.96 8.93
CA PHE A 193 7.21 18.21 9.14
C PHE A 193 7.46 19.63 9.66
N LEU A 194 6.76 20.63 9.12
CA LEU A 194 6.85 22.00 9.64
C LEU A 194 6.47 22.07 11.12
N ASP A 195 5.35 21.45 11.50
CA ASP A 195 4.86 21.46 12.88
C ASP A 195 5.84 20.72 13.81
N ARG A 196 6.38 19.59 13.37
CA ARG A 196 7.27 18.73 14.16
C ARG A 196 8.68 19.32 14.35
N PHE A 197 9.13 20.10 13.37
CA PHE A 197 10.45 20.75 13.36
C PHE A 197 10.39 22.24 13.72
N ALA A 198 9.24 22.75 14.20
CA ALA A 198 9.03 24.19 14.45
C ALA A 198 10.06 24.79 15.40
N ASP A 199 10.49 24.05 16.41
CA ASP A 199 11.46 24.50 17.43
C ASP A 199 12.93 24.26 17.03
N TRP A 200 13.16 23.79 15.80
CA TRP A 200 14.50 23.42 15.32
C TRP A 200 14.92 24.27 14.12
N PRO A 201 16.19 24.62 13.98
CA PRO A 201 16.69 25.40 12.85
C PRO A 201 16.77 24.57 11.57
N VAL A 202 15.66 23.95 11.16
CA VAL A 202 15.55 23.04 10.01
C VAL A 202 14.66 23.67 8.96
N ARG A 203 15.21 23.89 7.77
CA ARG A 203 14.46 24.44 6.65
C ARG A 203 13.82 23.34 5.82
N THR A 204 12.50 23.23 5.93
CA THR A 204 11.67 22.30 5.15
C THR A 204 11.01 23.02 3.98
N GLU A 205 11.07 22.45 2.77
CA GLU A 205 10.47 23.01 1.55
C GLU A 205 9.63 21.94 0.82
N LEU A 206 8.64 22.44 0.05
CA LEU A 206 7.75 21.59 -0.74
C LEU A 206 7.95 21.83 -2.24
N LEU A 207 8.28 20.80 -3.01
CA LEU A 207 8.27 20.83 -4.47
C LEU A 207 6.93 20.31 -5.01
N SER A 208 5.99 21.22 -5.23
CA SER A 208 4.66 20.89 -5.74
C SER A 208 4.35 21.63 -7.04
N ARG A 209 3.29 21.19 -7.74
CA ARG A 209 2.79 21.86 -8.94
C ARG A 209 2.05 23.17 -8.63
N PHE A 210 1.73 23.45 -7.37
CA PHE A 210 1.07 24.69 -6.96
C PHE A 210 2.03 25.88 -6.87
N ARG A 211 3.35 25.65 -6.88
CA ARG A 211 4.34 26.73 -6.99
C ARG A 211 4.56 27.13 -8.43
N SER A 212 4.71 28.43 -8.69
CA SER A 212 5.07 28.93 -10.03
C SER A 212 6.41 28.37 -10.50
N ALA A 213 6.66 28.35 -11.81
CA ALA A 213 7.94 27.91 -12.38
C ALA A 213 9.13 28.72 -11.83
N GLN A 214 8.95 30.02 -11.61
CA GLN A 214 9.96 30.88 -11.01
C GLN A 214 10.27 30.49 -9.57
N GLN A 215 9.25 30.24 -8.74
CA GLN A 215 9.42 29.80 -7.35
C GLN A 215 10.09 28.43 -7.27
N GLN A 216 9.76 27.51 -8.20
CA GLN A 216 10.43 26.21 -8.27
C GLN A 216 11.90 26.37 -8.63
N THR A 217 12.24 27.23 -9.57
CA THR A 217 13.63 27.48 -9.97
C THR A 217 14.46 28.09 -8.85
N GLU A 218 13.90 29.04 -8.12
CA GLU A 218 14.56 29.68 -6.97
C GLU A 218 14.79 28.66 -5.84
N MET A 219 13.80 27.86 -5.54
CA MET A 219 13.93 26.81 -4.53
C MET A 219 15.01 25.77 -4.92
N LEU A 220 15.10 25.40 -6.22
CA LEU A 220 16.14 24.48 -6.69
C LEU A 220 17.55 25.08 -6.55
N LYS A 221 17.73 26.37 -6.71
CA LYS A 221 19.02 27.04 -6.47
C LYS A 221 19.45 26.91 -5.01
N VAL A 222 18.58 27.28 -4.07
CA VAL A 222 18.90 27.20 -2.64
C VAL A 222 19.05 25.73 -2.16
N LEU A 223 18.43 24.76 -2.85
CA LEU A 223 18.67 23.34 -2.61
C LEU A 223 20.10 22.92 -2.94
N ILE A 224 20.62 23.37 -4.10
CA ILE A 224 22.01 23.09 -4.56
C ILE A 224 23.01 23.82 -3.66
N GLU A 225 22.68 24.98 -3.12
CA GLU A 225 23.50 25.68 -2.13
C GLU A 225 23.55 24.96 -0.78
N GLY A 226 22.60 24.05 -0.52
CA GLY A 226 22.51 23.26 0.70
C GLY A 226 21.86 23.98 1.87
N THR A 227 21.06 25.02 1.61
CA THR A 227 20.31 25.77 2.63
C THR A 227 18.91 25.21 2.90
N VAL A 228 18.45 24.25 2.10
CA VAL A 228 17.24 23.45 2.34
C VAL A 228 17.67 22.11 2.92
N ASP A 229 17.18 21.79 4.11
CA ASP A 229 17.52 20.56 4.81
C ASP A 229 16.61 19.41 4.42
N ILE A 230 15.31 19.68 4.31
CA ILE A 230 14.30 18.68 3.97
C ILE A 230 13.49 19.14 2.77
N LEU A 231 13.49 18.37 1.70
CA LEU A 231 12.66 18.62 0.51
C LEU A 231 11.61 17.54 0.36
N ILE A 232 10.34 17.96 0.41
CA ILE A 232 9.18 17.07 0.27
C ILE A 232 8.55 17.24 -1.10
N GLY A 233 8.12 16.17 -1.74
CA GLY A 233 7.43 16.24 -3.03
C GLY A 233 7.06 14.90 -3.62
N THR A 234 6.53 14.95 -4.83
CA THR A 234 6.16 13.75 -5.59
C THR A 234 7.35 13.25 -6.41
N HIS A 235 7.10 12.35 -7.37
CA HIS A 235 8.09 11.87 -8.33
C HIS A 235 8.90 12.98 -9.05
N LYS A 236 8.48 14.25 -8.96
CA LYS A 236 9.26 15.38 -9.46
C LYS A 236 10.63 15.51 -8.79
N LEU A 237 10.77 15.03 -7.55
CA LEU A 237 12.06 14.98 -6.86
C LEU A 237 13.10 14.08 -7.54
N LEU A 238 12.64 13.15 -8.37
CA LEU A 238 13.50 12.23 -9.12
C LEU A 238 13.93 12.77 -10.49
N GLN A 239 13.59 14.01 -10.84
CA GLN A 239 13.98 14.62 -12.10
C GLN A 239 15.44 15.09 -12.02
N ASP A 240 16.18 15.02 -13.15
CA ASP A 240 17.60 15.36 -13.24
C ASP A 240 17.93 16.80 -12.82
N ARG A 241 16.96 17.71 -12.93
CA ARG A 241 17.06 19.10 -12.48
C ARG A 241 17.07 19.29 -10.97
N VAL A 242 16.68 18.25 -10.20
CA VAL A 242 16.67 18.30 -8.74
C VAL A 242 17.99 17.72 -8.24
N THR A 243 18.91 18.58 -7.90
CA THR A 243 20.24 18.21 -7.42
C THR A 243 20.42 18.65 -5.98
N PHE A 244 20.76 17.72 -5.13
CA PHE A 244 21.10 17.97 -3.73
C PHE A 244 22.61 18.15 -3.57
N LYS A 245 23.02 19.01 -2.66
CA LYS A 245 24.42 19.20 -2.32
C LYS A 245 24.97 18.05 -1.46
N ARG A 246 24.16 17.57 -0.51
CA ARG A 246 24.57 16.60 0.52
C ARG A 246 23.43 15.65 0.87
N LEU A 247 22.77 15.05 -0.14
CA LEU A 247 21.71 14.09 0.10
C LEU A 247 22.22 12.91 0.95
N GLY A 248 21.60 12.67 2.09
CA GLY A 248 21.95 11.56 3.00
C GLY A 248 20.82 10.57 3.19
N LEU A 249 19.56 11.03 3.16
CA LEU A 249 18.41 10.17 3.41
C LEU A 249 17.30 10.41 2.37
N VAL A 250 16.74 9.32 1.87
CA VAL A 250 15.53 9.33 1.03
C VAL A 250 14.43 8.56 1.75
N ILE A 251 13.35 9.25 2.09
CA ILE A 251 12.14 8.67 2.66
C ILE A 251 11.13 8.47 1.54
N ILE A 252 10.59 7.28 1.39
CA ILE A 252 9.63 6.93 0.34
C ILE A 252 8.35 6.45 1.01
N ASP A 253 7.26 7.19 0.81
CA ASP A 253 5.96 6.76 1.28
C ASP A 253 5.20 6.04 0.15
N GLU A 254 4.67 4.85 0.43
CA GLU A 254 3.91 4.01 -0.47
C GLU A 254 4.61 3.74 -1.83
N GLU A 255 5.83 3.20 -1.78
CA GLU A 255 6.68 2.90 -2.96
C GLU A 255 5.95 2.16 -4.08
N HIS A 256 5.00 1.30 -3.76
CA HIS A 256 4.27 0.49 -4.74
C HIS A 256 3.48 1.34 -5.76
N ARG A 257 3.14 2.58 -5.43
CA ARG A 257 2.39 3.50 -6.30
C ARG A 257 3.25 4.24 -7.32
N PHE A 258 4.57 4.08 -7.26
CA PHE A 258 5.48 4.69 -8.25
C PHE A 258 5.57 3.86 -9.53
N GLY A 259 5.67 4.56 -10.68
CA GLY A 259 5.83 3.93 -11.99
C GLY A 259 7.23 3.32 -12.22
N VAL A 260 7.37 2.51 -13.27
CA VAL A 260 8.59 1.75 -13.57
C VAL A 260 9.84 2.64 -13.66
N ARG A 261 9.80 3.74 -14.43
CA ARG A 261 10.93 4.67 -14.57
C ARG A 261 11.36 5.32 -13.25
N GLN A 262 10.39 5.59 -12.37
CA GLN A 262 10.63 6.16 -11.07
C GLN A 262 11.31 5.14 -10.15
N LYS A 263 10.89 3.88 -10.20
CA LYS A 263 11.50 2.78 -9.44
C LYS A 263 12.95 2.50 -9.88
N GLU A 264 13.25 2.63 -11.17
CA GLU A 264 14.63 2.50 -11.66
C GLU A 264 15.56 3.59 -11.11
N ARG A 265 15.10 4.86 -11.08
CA ARG A 265 15.86 5.95 -10.45
C ARG A 265 16.03 5.76 -8.95
N LEU A 266 15.02 5.28 -8.26
CA LEU A 266 15.11 4.93 -6.84
C LEU A 266 16.12 3.80 -6.59
N LYS A 267 16.23 2.82 -7.49
CA LYS A 267 17.26 1.76 -7.40
C LYS A 267 18.68 2.34 -7.41
N ALA A 268 18.96 3.31 -8.27
CA ALA A 268 20.27 3.97 -8.31
C ALA A 268 20.57 4.70 -6.99
N LEU A 269 19.63 5.46 -6.46
CA LEU A 269 19.76 6.17 -5.18
C LEU A 269 20.01 5.22 -4.00
N ARG A 270 19.39 4.03 -3.98
CA ARG A 270 19.59 3.02 -2.93
C ARG A 270 21.01 2.52 -2.77
N ALA A 271 21.82 2.61 -3.81
CA ALA A 271 23.22 2.23 -3.75
C ALA A 271 24.11 3.32 -3.13
N GLU A 272 23.61 4.53 -2.94
CA GLU A 272 24.41 5.71 -2.63
C GLU A 272 24.05 6.39 -1.31
N VAL A 273 22.78 6.33 -0.91
CA VAL A 273 22.24 7.03 0.26
C VAL A 273 21.35 6.11 1.08
N ASP A 274 21.09 6.51 2.32
CA ASP A 274 20.11 5.82 3.15
C ASP A 274 18.71 5.92 2.56
N VAL A 275 18.00 4.80 2.51
CA VAL A 275 16.62 4.73 2.02
C VAL A 275 15.71 4.10 3.06
N LEU A 276 14.69 4.87 3.47
CA LEU A 276 13.65 4.45 4.36
C LEU A 276 12.31 4.40 3.61
N THR A 277 11.74 3.22 3.46
CA THR A 277 10.44 3.04 2.80
C THR A 277 9.35 2.83 3.85
N LEU A 278 8.28 3.60 3.75
CA LEU A 278 7.08 3.45 4.59
C LEU A 278 5.99 2.78 3.75
N THR A 279 5.29 1.80 4.29
CA THR A 279 4.16 1.17 3.61
C THR A 279 3.11 0.65 4.58
N ALA A 280 1.83 0.75 4.21
CA ALA A 280 0.75 0.13 4.95
C ALA A 280 0.58 -1.35 4.57
N THR A 281 0.90 -1.71 3.33
CA THR A 281 0.79 -3.08 2.82
C THR A 281 2.07 -3.48 2.10
N PRO A 282 2.90 -4.36 2.67
CA PRO A 282 4.04 -4.87 1.94
C PRO A 282 3.53 -5.69 0.75
N ILE A 283 3.97 -5.32 -0.46
CA ILE A 283 3.72 -6.15 -1.63
C ILE A 283 4.46 -7.48 -1.43
N PRO A 284 3.93 -8.64 -1.89
CA PRO A 284 4.59 -9.93 -1.78
C PRO A 284 6.06 -9.91 -2.21
N ARG A 285 6.41 -9.15 -3.27
CA ARG A 285 7.79 -8.97 -3.72
C ARG A 285 8.68 -8.27 -2.68
N THR A 286 8.20 -7.21 -2.06
CA THR A 286 8.95 -6.47 -1.01
C THR A 286 9.15 -7.33 0.23
N LEU A 287 8.11 -8.11 0.59
CA LEU A 287 8.17 -9.06 1.69
C LEU A 287 9.14 -10.21 1.39
N ASN A 288 9.11 -10.78 0.19
CA ASN A 288 10.06 -11.81 -0.24
C ASN A 288 11.50 -11.31 -0.24
N MET A 289 11.74 -10.07 -0.65
CA MET A 289 13.07 -9.44 -0.59
C MET A 289 13.57 -9.26 0.85
N ALA A 290 12.68 -8.89 1.77
CA ALA A 290 13.01 -8.77 3.18
C ALA A 290 13.28 -10.15 3.81
N MET A 291 12.45 -11.16 3.52
CA MET A 291 12.65 -12.53 3.99
C MET A 291 13.94 -13.17 3.42
N ALA A 292 14.35 -12.78 2.22
CA ALA A 292 15.62 -13.20 1.62
C ALA A 292 16.84 -12.43 2.16
N GLY A 293 16.66 -11.52 3.13
CA GLY A 293 17.73 -10.70 3.70
C GLY A 293 18.29 -9.63 2.76
N LEU A 294 17.59 -9.31 1.68
CA LEU A 294 17.98 -8.27 0.72
C LEU A 294 17.55 -6.87 1.14
N ARG A 295 16.58 -6.77 2.05
CA ARG A 295 16.11 -5.53 2.70
C ARG A 295 15.79 -5.79 4.16
N GLU A 296 16.07 -4.83 5.01
CA GLU A 296 15.67 -4.85 6.41
C GLU A 296 14.18 -4.52 6.55
N LEU A 297 13.48 -5.17 7.49
CA LEU A 297 12.03 -4.99 7.73
C LEU A 297 11.76 -4.69 9.19
N SER A 298 10.94 -3.70 9.46
CA SER A 298 10.34 -3.42 10.77
C SER A 298 8.81 -3.39 10.65
N ILE A 299 8.10 -4.00 11.60
CA ILE A 299 6.64 -4.14 11.58
C ILE A 299 6.02 -3.45 12.79
N ILE A 300 4.93 -2.72 12.57
CA ILE A 300 4.17 -2.01 13.62
C ILE A 300 2.69 -2.44 13.54
N ALA A 301 2.10 -2.91 14.63
CA ALA A 301 0.81 -3.63 14.65
C ALA A 301 -0.23 -3.20 15.71
N THR A 302 -1.47 -2.78 15.40
CA THR A 302 -2.72 -2.78 16.26
C THR A 302 -4.05 -2.21 15.66
N PRO A 303 -5.26 -2.49 16.23
CA PRO A 303 -6.57 -2.61 15.49
C PRO A 303 -7.70 -1.58 15.75
N PRO A 304 -8.95 -1.56 15.18
CA PRO A 304 -10.25 -2.21 15.51
C PRO A 304 -11.39 -2.31 14.45
N ALA A 305 -12.60 -2.96 14.73
CA ALA A 305 -13.70 -3.29 13.81
C ALA A 305 -15.18 -3.29 14.32
N GLY A 306 -16.26 -3.44 13.44
CA GLY A 306 -17.70 -3.62 13.75
C GLY A 306 -18.73 -3.66 12.59
N GLN A 307 -20.01 -4.17 12.73
CA GLN A 307 -21.06 -4.45 11.68
C GLN A 307 -22.44 -3.76 11.84
N TRP A 308 -23.42 -3.83 10.82
CA TRP A 308 -24.62 -3.00 10.73
C TRP A 308 -25.83 -3.42 9.82
N ASN A 309 -26.96 -2.57 9.84
CA ASN A 309 -28.10 -2.54 8.90
C ASN A 309 -28.53 -1.06 8.61
N LYS A 310 -29.63 -0.79 7.83
CA LYS A 310 -30.01 0.57 7.34
C LYS A 310 -30.24 1.60 8.46
N GLU A 311 -30.86 1.20 9.55
CA GLU A 311 -31.10 2.05 10.72
C GLU A 311 -29.76 2.39 11.39
N LEU A 312 -28.81 1.51 11.35
CA LEU A 312 -27.47 1.70 11.90
C LEU A 312 -26.61 2.71 11.08
N ILE A 313 -26.84 2.86 9.75
CA ILE A 313 -26.19 3.94 8.99
C ILE A 313 -26.64 5.29 9.53
N GLN A 314 -27.94 5.45 9.71
CA GLN A 314 -28.51 6.67 10.24
C GLN A 314 -27.98 6.95 11.65
N GLU A 315 -27.97 5.94 12.50
CA GLU A 315 -27.40 6.04 13.85
C GLU A 315 -25.90 6.35 13.83
N ALA A 316 -25.12 5.67 12.99
CA ALA A 316 -23.70 5.90 12.84
C ALA A 316 -23.39 7.33 12.38
N CYS A 317 -24.13 7.82 11.37
CA CYS A 317 -23.99 9.20 10.91
C CYS A 317 -24.37 10.19 12.00
N GLN A 318 -25.53 10.03 12.66
CA GLN A 318 -25.96 10.93 13.72
C GLN A 318 -25.01 10.95 14.91
N ARG A 319 -24.48 9.80 15.31
CA ARG A 319 -23.50 9.68 16.39
C ARG A 319 -22.21 10.42 16.07
N GLU A 320 -21.67 10.27 14.86
CA GLU A 320 -20.45 10.94 14.44
C GLU A 320 -20.64 12.45 14.33
N LEU A 321 -21.74 12.87 13.70
CA LEU A 321 -22.05 14.30 13.53
C LEU A 321 -22.32 15.02 14.88
N LYS A 322 -23.01 14.36 15.82
CA LYS A 322 -23.26 14.90 17.17
C LYS A 322 -21.97 15.14 17.96
N ARG A 323 -20.92 14.34 17.77
CA ARG A 323 -19.63 14.56 18.43
C ARG A 323 -18.68 15.47 17.64
N GLY A 324 -19.15 16.05 16.52
CA GLY A 324 -18.38 16.98 15.69
C GLY A 324 -17.32 16.32 14.82
N GLY A 325 -17.40 15.00 14.62
CA GLY A 325 -16.52 14.24 13.73
C GLY A 325 -16.95 14.30 12.27
N GLN A 326 -16.20 13.60 11.43
CA GLN A 326 -16.45 13.51 9.99
C GLN A 326 -16.53 12.05 9.55
N ILE A 327 -17.23 11.82 8.44
CA ILE A 327 -17.59 10.50 7.95
C ILE A 327 -17.08 10.32 6.52
N TYR A 328 -16.41 9.21 6.25
CA TYR A 328 -16.23 8.68 4.91
C TYR A 328 -17.34 7.72 4.57
N PHE A 329 -17.98 7.90 3.42
CA PHE A 329 -18.90 6.93 2.84
C PHE A 329 -18.36 6.45 1.50
N LEU A 330 -17.85 5.22 1.45
CA LEU A 330 -17.30 4.65 0.24
C LEU A 330 -18.41 4.04 -0.63
N HIS A 331 -18.51 4.53 -1.86
CA HIS A 331 -19.39 4.00 -2.89
C HIS A 331 -18.65 3.92 -4.23
N ASN A 332 -18.29 2.71 -4.63
CA ASN A 332 -17.34 2.51 -5.73
C ASN A 332 -17.97 2.47 -7.14
N GLU A 333 -19.20 2.94 -7.29
CA GLU A 333 -19.93 3.02 -8.55
C GLU A 333 -20.20 4.49 -8.90
N VAL A 334 -19.38 5.06 -9.82
CA VAL A 334 -19.44 6.48 -10.18
C VAL A 334 -20.78 6.88 -10.75
N GLU A 335 -21.42 5.99 -11.55
CA GLU A 335 -22.71 6.24 -12.19
C GLU A 335 -23.85 6.45 -11.17
N THR A 336 -23.78 5.82 -10.02
CA THR A 336 -24.81 5.86 -8.97
C THR A 336 -24.43 6.72 -7.77
N ILE A 337 -23.23 7.34 -7.77
CA ILE A 337 -22.70 8.09 -6.61
C ILE A 337 -23.57 9.31 -6.25
N GLN A 338 -24.13 10.00 -7.24
CA GLN A 338 -25.02 11.15 -7.02
C GLN A 338 -26.37 10.71 -6.42
N SER A 339 -26.92 9.60 -6.90
CA SER A 339 -28.14 9.01 -6.33
C SER A 339 -27.92 8.56 -4.88
N MET A 340 -26.73 8.04 -4.57
CA MET A 340 -26.34 7.69 -3.21
C MET A 340 -26.22 8.94 -2.33
N ALA A 341 -25.71 10.04 -2.86
CA ALA A 341 -25.62 11.30 -2.13
C ALA A 341 -27.02 11.82 -1.74
N ALA A 342 -27.94 11.86 -2.69
CA ALA A 342 -29.33 12.24 -2.42
C ALA A 342 -29.99 11.34 -1.34
N HIS A 343 -29.75 10.04 -1.40
CA HIS A 343 -30.27 9.10 -0.41
C HIS A 343 -29.68 9.32 1.00
N LEU A 344 -28.41 9.68 1.09
CA LEU A 344 -27.76 9.99 2.36
C LEU A 344 -28.18 11.36 2.91
N GLU A 345 -28.52 12.33 2.06
CA GLU A 345 -29.13 13.60 2.47
C GLU A 345 -30.47 13.38 3.18
N GLU A 346 -31.29 12.45 2.68
CA GLU A 346 -32.55 12.07 3.34
C GLU A 346 -32.31 11.36 4.68
N LEU A 347 -31.30 10.50 4.77
CA LEU A 347 -30.99 9.74 5.99
C LEU A 347 -30.29 10.57 7.07
N ALA A 348 -29.49 11.54 6.68
CA ALA A 348 -28.72 12.40 7.57
C ALA A 348 -28.85 13.90 7.19
N PRO A 349 -30.00 14.53 7.40
CA PRO A 349 -30.26 15.91 6.98
C PRO A 349 -29.32 16.96 7.58
N SER A 350 -28.64 16.64 8.67
CA SER A 350 -27.64 17.50 9.31
C SER A 350 -26.24 17.40 8.69
N ALA A 351 -26.03 16.49 7.74
CA ALA A 351 -24.77 16.32 7.06
C ALA A 351 -24.57 17.38 5.97
N ARG A 352 -23.35 17.91 5.90
CA ARG A 352 -22.87 18.70 4.75
C ARG A 352 -22.09 17.73 3.88
N ILE A 353 -22.75 17.26 2.82
CA ILE A 353 -22.23 16.20 1.95
C ILE A 353 -21.36 16.79 0.84
N ALA A 354 -20.26 16.14 0.55
CA ALA A 354 -19.45 16.35 -0.64
C ALA A 354 -19.21 15.02 -1.36
N VAL A 355 -19.02 15.07 -2.68
CA VAL A 355 -18.80 13.90 -3.52
C VAL A 355 -17.42 13.98 -4.18
N ALA A 356 -16.66 12.88 -4.16
CA ALA A 356 -15.34 12.77 -4.75
C ALA A 356 -15.14 11.43 -5.49
N HIS A 357 -14.80 11.45 -6.77
CA HIS A 357 -14.56 10.23 -7.56
C HIS A 357 -13.46 10.41 -8.61
N GLY A 358 -12.90 9.30 -9.08
CA GLY A 358 -11.73 9.30 -9.95
C GLY A 358 -11.92 9.89 -11.36
N GLN A 359 -13.17 10.15 -11.79
CA GLN A 359 -13.45 10.80 -13.07
C GLN A 359 -13.54 12.33 -12.98
N MET A 360 -13.48 12.89 -11.76
CA MET A 360 -13.40 14.34 -11.56
C MET A 360 -12.07 14.88 -12.06
N ARG A 361 -12.06 16.15 -12.49
CA ARG A 361 -10.80 16.84 -12.78
C ARG A 361 -9.97 16.90 -11.50
N GLU A 362 -8.68 16.72 -11.63
CA GLU A 362 -7.76 16.61 -10.50
C GLU A 362 -7.84 17.83 -9.56
N TRP A 363 -8.03 19.03 -10.13
CA TRP A 363 -8.19 20.25 -9.35
C TRP A 363 -9.49 20.25 -8.53
N ASP A 364 -10.62 19.83 -9.12
CA ASP A 364 -11.92 19.75 -8.44
C ASP A 364 -11.87 18.74 -7.30
N LEU A 365 -11.23 17.59 -7.55
CA LEU A 365 -11.03 16.54 -6.55
C LEU A 365 -10.20 17.05 -5.36
N GLU A 366 -9.10 17.73 -5.63
CA GLU A 366 -8.26 18.30 -4.58
C GLU A 366 -9.01 19.35 -3.76
N GLN A 367 -9.82 20.19 -4.40
CA GLN A 367 -10.62 21.19 -3.70
C GLN A 367 -11.63 20.53 -2.75
N VAL A 368 -12.34 19.51 -3.20
CA VAL A 368 -13.28 18.76 -2.33
C VAL A 368 -12.55 18.11 -1.16
N MET A 369 -11.38 17.53 -1.38
CA MET A 369 -10.59 16.93 -0.31
C MET A 369 -10.08 17.96 0.70
N LEU A 370 -9.68 19.13 0.25
CA LEU A 370 -9.31 20.27 1.13
C LEU A 370 -10.52 20.77 1.93
N ASP A 371 -11.68 20.87 1.30
CA ASP A 371 -12.91 21.29 1.99
C ASP A 371 -13.30 20.28 3.07
N PHE A 372 -13.11 18.99 2.80
CA PHE A 372 -13.31 17.96 3.81
C PHE A 372 -12.26 18.06 4.94
N TYR A 373 -10.99 18.22 4.62
CA TYR A 373 -9.93 18.40 5.61
C TYR A 373 -10.20 19.60 6.52
N HIS A 374 -10.63 20.73 5.97
CA HIS A 374 -10.97 21.95 6.70
C HIS A 374 -12.37 21.95 7.34
N ARG A 375 -13.06 20.80 7.37
CA ARG A 375 -14.39 20.62 7.97
C ARG A 375 -15.51 21.49 7.35
N ARG A 376 -15.34 21.95 6.11
CA ARG A 376 -16.40 22.64 5.38
C ARG A 376 -17.53 21.69 5.01
N CYS A 377 -17.22 20.42 4.78
CA CYS A 377 -18.16 19.31 4.74
C CYS A 377 -17.82 18.27 5.81
N ASN A 378 -18.79 17.51 6.26
CA ASN A 378 -18.65 16.54 7.35
C ASN A 378 -19.02 15.09 6.95
N LEU A 379 -19.51 14.90 5.74
CA LEU A 379 -19.70 13.59 5.12
C LEU A 379 -19.13 13.64 3.70
N LEU A 380 -18.16 12.79 3.41
CA LEU A 380 -17.55 12.66 2.08
C LEU A 380 -17.95 11.33 1.46
N ILE A 381 -18.73 11.39 0.36
CA ILE A 381 -19.02 10.20 -0.45
C ILE A 381 -17.93 10.09 -1.51
N CYS A 382 -17.28 8.93 -1.60
CA CYS A 382 -16.14 8.79 -2.48
C CYS A 382 -15.98 7.35 -3.00
N THR A 383 -15.27 7.24 -4.11
CA THR A 383 -14.76 5.95 -4.60
C THR A 383 -13.48 5.57 -3.84
N THR A 384 -12.80 4.50 -4.25
CA THR A 384 -11.51 4.05 -3.67
C THR A 384 -10.36 5.06 -3.79
N ILE A 385 -10.59 6.26 -4.31
CA ILE A 385 -9.59 7.35 -4.37
C ILE A 385 -9.03 7.72 -2.99
N ILE A 386 -9.82 7.55 -1.91
CA ILE A 386 -9.35 7.83 -0.53
C ILE A 386 -8.28 6.83 -0.08
N GLU A 387 -8.11 5.71 -0.75
CA GLU A 387 -7.04 4.74 -0.50
C GLU A 387 -5.64 5.37 -0.58
N SER A 388 -5.49 6.42 -1.39
CA SER A 388 -4.25 7.21 -1.55
C SER A 388 -4.36 8.65 -1.03
N GLY A 389 -5.42 8.96 -0.28
CA GLY A 389 -5.80 10.33 0.06
C GLY A 389 -5.21 10.85 1.38
N ILE A 390 -5.67 12.05 1.72
CA ILE A 390 -5.28 12.82 2.92
C ILE A 390 -5.64 12.06 4.19
N ASP A 391 -4.80 12.25 5.20
CA ASP A 391 -5.12 11.94 6.58
C ASP A 391 -6.03 13.03 7.15
N VAL A 392 -7.23 12.65 7.56
CA VAL A 392 -8.19 13.56 8.19
C VAL A 392 -8.43 13.08 9.62
N PRO A 393 -7.75 13.68 10.62
CA PRO A 393 -7.83 13.23 12.03
C PRO A 393 -9.24 13.27 12.61
N SER A 394 -10.11 14.15 12.09
CA SER A 394 -11.51 14.27 12.51
C SER A 394 -12.45 13.25 11.87
N ALA A 395 -12.01 12.48 10.89
CA ALA A 395 -12.78 11.40 10.28
C ALA A 395 -12.62 10.12 11.12
N ASN A 396 -13.59 9.86 11.99
CA ASN A 396 -13.56 8.70 12.88
C ASN A 396 -14.60 7.62 12.51
N THR A 397 -15.35 7.83 11.45
CA THR A 397 -16.30 6.83 10.94
C THR A 397 -16.11 6.66 9.44
N ILE A 398 -15.97 5.40 9.02
CA ILE A 398 -16.01 5.01 7.61
C ILE A 398 -17.12 3.98 7.38
N ILE A 399 -17.91 4.19 6.35
CA ILE A 399 -18.97 3.27 5.91
C ILE A 399 -18.61 2.82 4.50
N ILE A 400 -18.41 1.53 4.30
CA ILE A 400 -17.98 0.94 3.03
C ILE A 400 -19.16 0.18 2.40
N ASN A 401 -19.77 0.76 1.38
CA ASN A 401 -20.88 0.14 0.66
C ASN A 401 -20.36 -0.95 -0.29
N ARG A 402 -21.01 -2.11 -0.32
CA ARG A 402 -20.62 -3.28 -1.10
C ARG A 402 -19.17 -3.69 -0.83
N ALA A 403 -18.82 -3.81 0.44
CA ALA A 403 -17.50 -4.27 0.87
C ALA A 403 -17.13 -5.65 0.31
N ASP A 404 -18.11 -6.48 -0.04
CA ASP A 404 -17.96 -7.77 -0.71
C ASP A 404 -17.26 -7.69 -2.07
N LYS A 405 -17.31 -6.54 -2.74
CA LYS A 405 -16.67 -6.31 -4.05
C LYS A 405 -15.18 -5.89 -3.95
N LEU A 406 -14.71 -5.55 -2.77
CA LEU A 406 -13.35 -5.04 -2.55
C LEU A 406 -12.37 -6.17 -2.18
N GLY A 407 -11.11 -5.97 -2.54
CA GLY A 407 -10.02 -6.85 -2.13
C GLY A 407 -9.67 -6.70 -0.64
N LEU A 408 -9.09 -7.74 -0.03
CA LEU A 408 -8.75 -7.75 1.39
C LEU A 408 -7.80 -6.60 1.77
N ALA A 409 -6.75 -6.38 0.97
CA ALA A 409 -5.81 -5.28 1.16
C ALA A 409 -6.48 -3.90 1.06
N GLN A 410 -7.42 -3.72 0.14
CA GLN A 410 -8.17 -2.47 -0.01
C GLN A 410 -9.06 -2.20 1.21
N LEU A 411 -9.80 -3.21 1.66
CA LEU A 411 -10.64 -3.10 2.86
C LEU A 411 -9.82 -2.71 4.08
N HIS A 412 -8.63 -3.28 4.21
CA HIS A 412 -7.72 -2.98 5.30
C HIS A 412 -7.17 -1.53 5.22
N GLN A 413 -6.76 -1.08 4.04
CA GLN A 413 -6.30 0.30 3.84
C GLN A 413 -7.41 1.33 4.11
N LEU A 414 -8.63 1.03 3.65
CA LEU A 414 -9.79 1.89 3.87
C LEU A 414 -10.18 1.97 5.36
N ARG A 415 -10.17 0.83 6.06
CA ARG A 415 -10.38 0.78 7.51
C ARG A 415 -9.35 1.66 8.25
N GLY A 416 -8.09 1.65 7.83
CA GLY A 416 -7.02 2.46 8.39
C GLY A 416 -7.12 3.97 8.09
N ARG A 417 -8.13 4.42 7.33
CA ARG A 417 -8.39 5.86 7.11
C ARG A 417 -9.08 6.56 8.28
N VAL A 418 -9.58 5.81 9.23
CA VAL A 418 -10.20 6.33 10.46
C VAL A 418 -9.43 5.87 11.69
N GLY A 419 -9.65 6.52 12.84
CA GLY A 419 -8.98 6.16 14.09
C GLY A 419 -7.65 6.87 14.35
N ARG A 420 -7.46 8.05 13.76
CA ARG A 420 -6.25 8.87 13.92
C ARG A 420 -6.42 10.00 14.95
N SER A 421 -7.47 9.93 15.75
CA SER A 421 -7.73 10.84 16.86
C SER A 421 -7.86 10.07 18.18
N ARG A 422 -7.99 10.78 19.30
CA ARG A 422 -8.28 10.18 20.61
C ARG A 422 -9.70 9.60 20.72
N HIS A 423 -10.54 9.82 19.71
CA HIS A 423 -11.90 9.31 19.69
C HIS A 423 -11.95 7.92 19.11
N ARG A 424 -12.84 7.08 19.67
CA ARG A 424 -13.09 5.73 19.14
C ARG A 424 -13.56 5.81 17.68
N ALA A 425 -12.89 5.10 16.81
CA ALA A 425 -13.22 5.01 15.40
C ALA A 425 -14.12 3.81 15.10
N TYR A 426 -14.87 3.91 14.00
CA TYR A 426 -15.80 2.88 13.56
C TYR A 426 -15.67 2.66 12.07
N ALA A 427 -15.56 1.39 11.67
CA ALA A 427 -15.60 0.96 10.28
C ALA A 427 -16.81 0.03 10.08
N TYR A 428 -17.71 0.43 9.20
CA TYR A 428 -18.93 -0.32 8.87
C TYR A 428 -18.79 -0.92 7.48
N LEU A 429 -18.79 -2.24 7.40
CA LEU A 429 -18.72 -2.99 6.14
C LEU A 429 -20.13 -3.41 5.73
N ILE A 430 -20.69 -2.74 4.72
CA ILE A 430 -21.99 -3.09 4.17
C ILE A 430 -21.80 -4.23 3.17
N VAL A 431 -22.40 -5.37 3.47
CA VAL A 431 -22.37 -6.53 2.60
C VAL A 431 -23.80 -7.04 2.36
N PRO A 432 -24.10 -7.67 1.20
CA PRO A 432 -25.35 -8.38 1.01
C PRO A 432 -25.43 -9.60 1.93
N SER A 433 -26.60 -10.27 1.95
CA SER A 433 -26.72 -11.52 2.69
C SER A 433 -25.66 -12.55 2.24
N ARG A 434 -25.14 -13.35 3.18
CA ARG A 434 -24.08 -14.34 2.88
C ARG A 434 -24.43 -15.28 1.73
N SER A 435 -25.73 -15.56 1.53
CA SER A 435 -26.23 -16.38 0.43
C SER A 435 -26.04 -15.76 -0.96
N LEU A 436 -25.87 -14.44 -1.05
CA LEU A 436 -25.65 -13.68 -2.29
C LEU A 436 -24.17 -13.34 -2.53
N MET A 437 -23.29 -13.70 -1.60
CA MET A 437 -21.86 -13.45 -1.70
C MET A 437 -21.13 -14.64 -2.32
N THR A 438 -20.02 -14.37 -3.02
CA THR A 438 -19.13 -15.44 -3.46
C THR A 438 -18.37 -16.03 -2.27
N ALA A 439 -17.94 -17.30 -2.36
CA ALA A 439 -17.18 -17.96 -1.31
C ALA A 439 -15.89 -17.19 -0.94
N ASP A 440 -15.23 -16.58 -1.92
CA ASP A 440 -14.01 -15.80 -1.70
C ASP A 440 -14.32 -14.44 -1.05
N ALA A 441 -15.48 -13.82 -1.35
CA ALA A 441 -15.93 -12.62 -0.65
C ALA A 441 -16.23 -12.89 0.82
N ILE A 442 -16.91 -14.02 1.13
CA ILE A 442 -17.17 -14.45 2.51
C ILE A 442 -15.84 -14.62 3.27
N LYS A 443 -14.87 -15.33 2.70
CA LYS A 443 -13.56 -15.51 3.34
C LYS A 443 -12.85 -14.19 3.62
N ARG A 444 -12.92 -13.21 2.69
CA ARG A 444 -12.32 -11.89 2.90
C ARG A 444 -12.98 -11.12 4.03
N ILE A 445 -14.30 -11.14 4.09
CA ILE A 445 -15.05 -10.46 5.17
C ILE A 445 -14.78 -11.15 6.51
N ASP A 446 -14.84 -12.49 6.57
CA ASP A 446 -14.53 -13.26 7.79
C ASP A 446 -13.08 -13.01 8.26
N ALA A 447 -12.14 -12.88 7.33
CA ALA A 447 -10.75 -12.53 7.66
C ALA A 447 -10.65 -11.15 8.31
N ILE A 448 -11.34 -10.13 7.79
CA ILE A 448 -11.35 -8.78 8.38
C ILE A 448 -12.07 -8.75 9.73
N GLU A 449 -13.14 -9.51 9.90
CA GLU A 449 -13.84 -9.64 11.17
C GLU A 449 -12.98 -10.30 12.25
N SER A 450 -12.27 -11.38 11.89
CA SER A 450 -11.41 -12.15 12.82
C SER A 450 -10.15 -11.39 13.24
N LEU A 451 -9.71 -10.41 12.44
CA LEU A 451 -8.52 -9.59 12.70
C LEU A 451 -8.79 -8.45 13.72
N GLY A 452 -9.77 -8.63 14.60
CA GLY A 452 -10.13 -7.69 15.68
C GLY A 452 -8.99 -7.40 16.66
N ASP A 453 -7.99 -8.24 16.79
CA ASP A 453 -7.09 -8.25 17.95
C ASP A 453 -5.61 -8.32 17.68
N LEU A 454 -4.93 -8.07 16.71
CA LEU A 454 -3.43 -8.00 16.68
C LEU A 454 -2.82 -8.03 15.26
N GLY A 455 -2.03 -7.01 14.93
CA GLY A 455 -0.97 -7.09 13.93
C GLY A 455 -1.41 -7.42 12.48
N ALA A 456 -2.57 -6.97 12.11
CA ALA A 456 -3.33 -7.46 10.98
C ALA A 456 -2.67 -7.28 9.60
N GLY A 457 -1.86 -6.25 9.39
CA GLY A 457 -1.30 -5.96 8.06
C GLY A 457 -0.35 -7.04 7.54
N PHE A 458 0.47 -7.60 8.41
CA PHE A 458 1.41 -8.66 8.03
C PHE A 458 0.69 -10.01 7.78
N MET A 459 -0.22 -10.37 8.67
CA MET A 459 -1.06 -11.57 8.52
C MET A 459 -1.97 -11.47 7.29
N LEU A 460 -2.43 -10.27 6.95
CA LEU A 460 -3.25 -10.01 5.78
C LEU A 460 -2.50 -10.25 4.46
N ALA A 461 -1.24 -9.84 4.37
CA ALA A 461 -0.43 -10.10 3.18
C ALA A 461 -0.25 -11.61 2.96
N SER A 462 -0.09 -12.39 4.04
CA SER A 462 -0.03 -13.85 4.00
C SER A 462 -1.37 -14.47 3.59
N HIS A 463 -2.48 -13.99 4.15
CA HIS A 463 -3.83 -14.46 3.80
C HIS A 463 -4.27 -14.04 2.38
N ASP A 464 -3.93 -12.84 1.93
CA ASP A 464 -4.21 -12.42 0.55
C ASP A 464 -3.41 -13.25 -0.46
N LEU A 465 -2.20 -13.65 -0.11
CA LEU A 465 -1.38 -14.63 -0.85
C LEU A 465 -2.03 -16.03 -0.88
N GLU A 466 -2.58 -16.49 0.23
CA GLU A 466 -3.29 -17.77 0.30
C GLU A 466 -4.62 -17.74 -0.47
N ILE A 467 -5.36 -16.62 -0.43
CA ILE A 467 -6.65 -16.45 -1.11
C ILE A 467 -6.47 -16.24 -2.62
N ARG A 468 -5.45 -15.49 -3.03
CA ARG A 468 -5.15 -15.23 -4.46
C ARG A 468 -4.32 -16.33 -5.11
N GLY A 469 -3.63 -17.17 -4.31
CA GLY A 469 -2.65 -18.13 -4.79
C GLY A 469 -1.34 -17.46 -5.22
N ALA A 470 -0.24 -18.19 -5.18
CA ALA A 470 1.11 -17.71 -5.52
C ALA A 470 1.32 -17.32 -7.01
N GLY A 471 0.25 -17.23 -7.81
CA GLY A 471 0.30 -16.99 -9.25
C GLY A 471 0.58 -15.55 -9.70
N GLU A 472 0.56 -14.56 -8.82
CA GLU A 472 0.94 -13.16 -9.16
C GLU A 472 2.45 -12.88 -9.02
N LEU A 473 3.25 -13.89 -8.76
CA LEU A 473 4.72 -13.77 -8.59
C LEU A 473 5.52 -13.97 -9.88
N LEU A 474 4.84 -14.13 -11.02
CA LEU A 474 5.50 -14.28 -12.33
C LEU A 474 5.15 -13.15 -13.30
#